data_6e5df9f6e1921e7e4f90e487628cf65c
#
_entry.id   6e5df9f6e1921e7e4f90e487628cf65c
#
_cell.length_a   1.000
_cell.length_b   1.000
_cell.length_c   1.000
_cell.angle_alpha   90.00
_cell.angle_beta   90.00
_cell.angle_gamma   90.00
#
_symmetry.space_group_name_H-M   'P 1'
#
loop_
_entity.id
_entity.type
_entity.pdbx_description
1 polymer ?
#
loop_
_entity_poly.entity_id
_entity_poly.type
_entity_poly.pdbx_seq_one_letter_code
_entity_poly.pdbx_strand_id
1 'polypeptide(L)'
;MSDVGSMDRTLPARSAGSSSLLAKSLMEAWRTLKADKFALAGLLYLLALFCVATFAGHIAPHDPTFQTLGKRLTPGVWVPGGSTTFPLGTDHLGRDMLSRLIYGSRISIIVGLSTVAIAGTIGTLLGLVSGYYGGKLDDLIMRWADIQMAFPGLLLALSVLALFGPSLQNMVLVLALNNWMWYARLTRGVMLSMREVLFVEAARVVGASNVRIIFKHCFPNLASPLITLGTLEVARMILSEASLSFLGFGVQPPTPAWGLMLAEGRGYLPIAWWLVTFAGICIGLTVLAINLVASWLRSVTDPHQRYKLLQQTG
;
A
#
# COMPACT_ATOMS: atom_id res chain seq x y z
N MET A 1 -18.18 -53.89 -45.02
CA MET A 1 -16.82 -53.56 -45.45
C MET A 1 -16.86 -52.07 -45.70
N SER A 2 -16.45 -51.31 -44.71
CA SER A 2 -16.31 -49.82 -44.86
C SER A 2 -15.39 -49.38 -43.73
N ASP A 3 -14.43 -48.67 -44.14
CA ASP A 3 -13.27 -48.10 -43.52
C ASP A 3 -13.56 -47.31 -42.22
N VAL A 4 -12.97 -47.76 -41.11
CA VAL A 4 -12.89 -46.97 -39.88
C VAL A 4 -11.55 -46.25 -39.91
N GLY A 5 -11.55 -45.05 -40.48
CA GLY A 5 -10.43 -44.14 -40.52
C GLY A 5 -9.96 -43.79 -39.11
N SER A 6 -8.75 -44.22 -38.78
CA SER A 6 -8.00 -43.90 -37.57
C SER A 6 -7.77 -42.39 -37.48
N MET A 7 -8.51 -41.71 -36.60
CA MET A 7 -8.32 -40.29 -36.30
C MET A 7 -7.21 -40.20 -35.21
N ASP A 8 -5.98 -40.22 -35.66
CA ASP A 8 -4.80 -39.95 -34.84
C ASP A 8 -4.79 -38.46 -34.46
N ARG A 9 -5.42 -38.13 -33.31
CA ARG A 9 -5.32 -36.84 -32.70
C ARG A 9 -4.05 -36.78 -31.84
N THR A 10 -2.92 -36.52 -32.50
CA THR A 10 -1.71 -36.07 -31.84
C THR A 10 -1.98 -34.75 -31.13
N LEU A 11 -2.28 -34.80 -29.84
CA LEU A 11 -2.29 -33.65 -28.98
C LEU A 11 -0.86 -33.07 -28.94
N PRO A 12 -0.65 -31.81 -29.29
CA PRO A 12 0.66 -31.22 -29.15
C PRO A 12 1.03 -31.11 -27.66
N ALA A 13 1.97 -31.92 -27.21
CA ALA A 13 2.63 -31.78 -25.93
C ALA A 13 3.38 -30.42 -25.90
N ARG A 14 2.73 -29.38 -25.44
CA ARG A 14 3.38 -28.10 -25.15
C ARG A 14 3.71 -28.04 -23.65
N SER A 15 4.85 -28.53 -23.29
CA SER A 15 5.57 -28.09 -22.12
C SER A 15 6.14 -26.68 -22.39
N ALA A 16 5.26 -25.68 -22.43
CA ALA A 16 5.73 -24.31 -22.33
C ALA A 16 6.32 -24.13 -20.94
N GLY A 17 7.63 -23.99 -20.82
CA GLY A 17 8.30 -23.84 -19.54
C GLY A 17 7.69 -22.67 -18.76
N SER A 18 7.55 -22.82 -17.45
CA SER A 18 6.98 -21.80 -16.53
C SER A 18 7.59 -20.41 -16.73
N SER A 19 8.85 -20.34 -17.15
CA SER A 19 9.56 -19.10 -17.50
C SER A 19 8.97 -18.36 -18.71
N SER A 20 8.48 -19.07 -19.72
CA SER A 20 7.89 -18.45 -20.91
C SER A 20 6.49 -17.88 -20.63
N LEU A 21 5.74 -18.46 -19.72
CA LEU A 21 4.43 -17.95 -19.29
C LEU A 21 4.56 -16.70 -18.42
N LEU A 22 5.53 -16.68 -17.51
CA LEU A 22 5.84 -15.50 -16.71
C LEU A 22 6.32 -14.33 -17.58
N ALA A 23 7.23 -14.59 -18.54
CA ALA A 23 7.70 -13.56 -19.45
C ALA A 23 6.57 -12.96 -20.30
N LYS A 24 5.61 -13.77 -20.77
CA LYS A 24 4.44 -13.30 -21.50
C LYS A 24 3.53 -12.45 -20.64
N SER A 25 3.23 -12.88 -19.40
CA SER A 25 2.39 -12.12 -18.48
C SER A 25 3.01 -10.77 -18.09
N LEU A 26 4.32 -10.72 -17.88
CA LEU A 26 5.04 -9.47 -17.62
C LEU A 26 5.04 -8.53 -18.84
N MET A 27 5.21 -9.07 -20.04
CA MET A 27 5.17 -8.27 -21.27
C MET A 27 3.77 -7.69 -21.53
N GLU A 28 2.73 -8.45 -21.27
CA GLU A 28 1.33 -7.98 -21.37
C GLU A 28 1.05 -6.90 -20.31
N ALA A 29 1.45 -7.11 -19.05
CA ALA A 29 1.33 -6.11 -17.99
C ALA A 29 2.07 -4.81 -18.35
N TRP A 30 3.26 -4.92 -18.95
CA TRP A 30 4.02 -3.76 -19.42
C TRP A 30 3.33 -3.03 -20.59
N ARG A 31 2.72 -3.76 -21.53
CA ARG A 31 1.95 -3.16 -22.63
C ARG A 31 0.71 -2.41 -22.11
N THR A 32 -0.05 -3.01 -21.20
CA THR A 32 -1.21 -2.37 -20.59
C THR A 32 -0.84 -1.15 -19.76
N LEU A 33 0.30 -1.19 -19.02
CA LEU A 33 0.81 -0.04 -18.27
C LEU A 33 1.17 1.13 -19.20
N LYS A 34 1.83 0.85 -20.32
CA LYS A 34 2.15 1.88 -21.32
C LYS A 34 0.91 2.49 -21.98
N ALA A 35 -0.16 1.73 -22.11
CA ALA A 35 -1.44 2.21 -22.65
C ALA A 35 -2.16 3.12 -21.63
N ASP A 36 -2.03 2.86 -20.33
CA ASP A 36 -2.58 3.69 -19.25
C ASP A 36 -1.58 4.76 -18.80
N LYS A 37 -1.66 5.94 -19.43
CA LYS A 37 -0.76 7.07 -19.15
C LYS A 37 -0.83 7.54 -17.68
N PHE A 38 -1.99 7.43 -17.04
CA PHE A 38 -2.17 7.84 -15.66
C PHE A 38 -1.51 6.87 -14.69
N ALA A 39 -1.69 5.56 -14.92
CA ALA A 39 -1.01 4.54 -14.12
C ALA A 39 0.51 4.60 -14.30
N LEU A 40 0.99 4.84 -15.54
CA LEU A 40 2.42 5.03 -15.81
C LEU A 40 2.99 6.26 -15.07
N ALA A 41 2.29 7.40 -15.13
CA ALA A 41 2.69 8.60 -14.39
C ALA A 41 2.71 8.36 -12.88
N GLY A 42 1.67 7.68 -12.35
CA GLY A 42 1.62 7.27 -10.94
C GLY A 42 2.80 6.39 -10.53
N LEU A 43 3.12 5.37 -11.34
CA LEU A 43 4.26 4.49 -11.07
C LEU A 43 5.59 5.24 -11.12
N LEU A 44 5.81 6.11 -12.10
CA LEU A 44 7.03 6.92 -12.20
C LEU A 44 7.17 7.85 -10.99
N TYR A 45 6.08 8.48 -10.55
CA TYR A 45 6.07 9.30 -9.33
C TYR A 45 6.44 8.46 -8.09
N LEU A 46 5.85 7.27 -7.91
CA LEU A 46 6.15 6.40 -6.77
C LEU A 46 7.60 5.91 -6.78
N LEU A 47 8.15 5.58 -7.95
CA LEU A 47 9.56 5.22 -8.09
C LEU A 47 10.48 6.41 -7.75
N ALA A 48 10.16 7.60 -8.24
CA ALA A 48 10.89 8.82 -7.90
C ALA A 48 10.81 9.11 -6.40
N LEU A 49 9.63 8.99 -5.79
CA LEU A 49 9.42 9.17 -4.35
C LEU A 49 10.23 8.16 -3.53
N PHE A 50 10.26 6.90 -3.95
CA PHE A 50 11.05 5.87 -3.30
C PHE A 50 12.56 6.15 -3.40
N CYS A 51 13.05 6.62 -4.56
CA CYS A 51 14.43 7.07 -4.73
C CYS A 51 14.74 8.27 -3.83
N VAL A 52 13.87 9.29 -3.81
CA VAL A 52 14.02 10.48 -2.95
C VAL A 52 14.07 10.08 -1.48
N ALA A 53 13.19 9.19 -1.02
CA ALA A 53 13.18 8.71 0.35
C ALA A 53 14.45 7.93 0.71
N THR A 54 14.91 7.05 -0.19
CA THR A 54 16.11 6.23 0.04
C THR A 54 17.35 7.09 0.11
N PHE A 55 17.52 8.01 -0.86
CA PHE A 55 18.69 8.86 -0.98
C PHE A 55 18.51 10.24 -0.32
N ALA A 56 17.56 10.40 0.59
CA ALA A 56 17.23 11.68 1.22
C ALA A 56 18.46 12.39 1.82
N GLY A 57 19.38 11.64 2.43
CA GLY A 57 20.61 12.20 3.02
C GLY A 57 21.60 12.78 2.01
N HIS A 58 21.46 12.45 0.71
CA HIS A 58 22.31 13.00 -0.36
C HIS A 58 21.57 14.04 -1.19
N ILE A 59 20.24 14.00 -1.23
CA ILE A 59 19.41 14.89 -2.06
C ILE A 59 19.01 16.14 -1.28
N ALA A 60 18.80 16.03 0.04
CA ALA A 60 18.37 17.15 0.86
C ALA A 60 19.48 18.23 0.92
N PRO A 61 19.15 19.50 0.61
CA PRO A 61 20.15 20.56 0.62
C PRO A 61 20.67 20.90 2.02
N HIS A 62 19.84 20.66 3.06
CA HIS A 62 20.18 20.97 4.44
C HIS A 62 19.79 19.82 5.40
N ASP A 63 20.32 19.84 6.61
CA ASP A 63 19.82 19.01 7.70
C ASP A 63 18.36 19.43 8.02
N PRO A 64 17.39 18.50 7.95
CA PRO A 64 15.96 18.80 8.16
C PRO A 64 15.64 19.23 9.59
N THR A 65 16.56 19.01 10.53
CA THR A 65 16.40 19.34 11.97
C THR A 65 17.12 20.61 12.37
N PHE A 66 18.04 21.10 11.54
CA PHE A 66 18.82 22.31 11.83
C PHE A 66 17.94 23.56 11.83
N GLN A 67 17.99 24.30 12.94
CA GLN A 67 17.16 25.48 13.18
C GLN A 67 17.96 26.77 13.00
N THR A 68 17.41 27.70 12.21
CA THR A 68 17.98 29.04 12.02
C THR A 68 16.95 30.08 12.43
N LEU A 69 16.87 30.41 13.71
CA LEU A 69 15.81 31.27 14.25
C LEU A 69 15.72 32.64 13.59
N GLY A 70 16.83 33.20 13.10
CA GLY A 70 16.86 34.44 12.33
C GLY A 70 16.22 34.37 10.94
N LYS A 71 15.93 33.13 10.45
CA LYS A 71 15.32 32.87 9.13
C LYS A 71 13.97 32.19 9.26
N ARG A 72 13.23 32.45 10.33
CA ARG A 72 11.89 31.88 10.55
C ARG A 72 10.91 32.41 9.51
N LEU A 73 10.05 31.53 9.00
CA LEU A 73 8.98 31.87 8.07
C LEU A 73 9.48 32.67 6.84
N THR A 74 10.72 32.42 6.42
CA THR A 74 11.27 33.03 5.21
C THR A 74 10.61 32.36 4.00
N PRO A 75 9.99 33.12 3.07
CA PRO A 75 9.40 32.55 1.87
C PRO A 75 10.46 32.04 0.90
N GLY A 76 10.06 31.11 0.03
CA GLY A 76 10.94 30.56 -1.01
C GLY A 76 11.07 31.46 -2.23
N VAL A 77 11.62 30.89 -3.31
CA VAL A 77 11.99 31.63 -4.54
C VAL A 77 10.83 32.27 -5.31
N TRP A 78 9.58 31.93 -5.00
CA TRP A 78 8.38 32.46 -5.69
C TRP A 78 7.97 33.87 -5.27
N VAL A 79 8.60 34.46 -4.26
CA VAL A 79 8.34 35.80 -3.79
C VAL A 79 9.54 36.71 -4.10
N PRO A 80 9.37 37.93 -4.60
CA PRO A 80 10.47 38.88 -4.72
C PRO A 80 11.18 39.12 -3.37
N GLY A 81 12.50 38.89 -3.33
CA GLY A 81 13.27 38.88 -2.08
C GLY A 81 13.21 37.62 -1.27
N GLY A 82 12.59 36.54 -1.77
CA GLY A 82 12.60 35.21 -1.16
C GLY A 82 13.98 34.56 -1.19
N SER A 83 14.15 33.55 -0.37
CA SER A 83 15.45 32.90 -0.19
C SER A 83 15.79 31.91 -1.31
N THR A 84 16.91 32.11 -1.98
CA THR A 84 17.50 31.12 -2.90
C THR A 84 18.17 29.97 -2.16
N THR A 85 18.63 30.19 -0.93
CA THR A 85 19.21 29.17 -0.06
C THR A 85 18.17 28.15 0.39
N PHE A 86 16.92 28.59 0.61
CA PHE A 86 15.78 27.78 1.00
C PHE A 86 14.70 27.83 -0.10
N PRO A 87 14.82 26.99 -1.15
CA PRO A 87 13.97 27.12 -2.34
C PRO A 87 12.47 27.04 -2.06
N LEU A 88 12.06 26.20 -1.09
CA LEU A 88 10.67 26.09 -0.63
C LEU A 88 10.40 26.84 0.68
N GLY A 89 11.27 27.80 1.03
CA GLY A 89 11.16 28.57 2.25
C GLY A 89 11.54 27.80 3.51
N THR A 90 11.29 28.43 4.65
CA THR A 90 11.57 27.87 5.98
C THR A 90 10.30 27.79 6.82
N ASP A 91 10.33 26.94 7.84
CA ASP A 91 9.26 26.80 8.80
C ASP A 91 9.34 27.81 9.98
N HIS A 92 8.49 27.61 10.99
CA HIS A 92 8.39 28.47 12.17
C HIS A 92 9.62 28.43 13.10
N LEU A 93 10.53 27.47 12.90
CA LEU A 93 11.82 27.36 13.59
C LEU A 93 13.00 27.71 12.67
N GLY A 94 12.73 28.09 11.41
CA GLY A 94 13.75 28.39 10.41
C GLY A 94 14.42 27.15 9.82
N ARG A 95 13.74 25.97 9.87
CA ARG A 95 14.19 24.70 9.25
C ARG A 95 13.82 24.70 7.77
N ASP A 96 14.65 24.10 6.92
CA ASP A 96 14.42 24.03 5.47
C ASP A 96 13.22 23.15 5.10
N MET A 97 12.22 23.73 4.44
CA MET A 97 11.01 23.03 4.03
C MET A 97 11.28 21.91 3.02
N LEU A 98 12.18 22.15 2.04
CA LEU A 98 12.49 21.15 1.02
C LEU A 98 13.12 19.91 1.65
N SER A 99 14.13 20.09 2.50
CA SER A 99 14.79 18.99 3.21
C SER A 99 13.80 18.22 4.09
N ARG A 100 12.90 18.92 4.77
CA ARG A 100 11.85 18.29 5.60
C ARG A 100 10.84 17.49 4.77
N LEU A 101 10.45 17.96 3.60
CA LEU A 101 9.56 17.21 2.69
C LEU A 101 10.25 15.93 2.17
N ILE A 102 11.53 16.03 1.80
CA ILE A 102 12.34 14.89 1.35
C ILE A 102 12.45 13.83 2.46
N TYR A 103 12.83 14.21 3.66
CA TYR A 103 12.94 13.28 4.78
C TYR A 103 11.58 12.76 5.27
N GLY A 104 10.54 13.59 5.21
CA GLY A 104 9.17 13.21 5.55
C GLY A 104 8.62 12.07 4.69
N SER A 105 9.05 11.98 3.43
CA SER A 105 8.68 10.88 2.54
C SER A 105 9.09 9.49 3.08
N ARG A 106 10.21 9.40 3.81
CA ARG A 106 10.64 8.16 4.46
C ARG A 106 9.63 7.65 5.46
N ILE A 107 9.10 8.55 6.29
CA ILE A 107 8.13 8.19 7.33
C ILE A 107 6.86 7.65 6.70
N SER A 108 6.31 8.35 5.70
CA SER A 108 5.09 7.92 5.03
C SER A 108 5.24 6.56 4.32
N ILE A 109 6.39 6.32 3.66
CA ILE A 109 6.69 5.03 3.03
C ILE A 109 6.84 3.92 4.08
N ILE A 110 7.63 4.17 5.14
CA ILE A 110 7.85 3.18 6.22
C ILE A 110 6.51 2.80 6.86
N VAL A 111 5.70 3.79 7.25
CA VAL A 111 4.40 3.51 7.88
C VAL A 111 3.47 2.78 6.93
N GLY A 112 3.33 3.26 5.69
CA GLY A 112 2.45 2.65 4.71
C GLY A 112 2.80 1.18 4.46
N LEU A 113 4.07 0.90 4.14
CA LEU A 113 4.51 -0.45 3.80
C LEU A 113 4.57 -1.38 5.01
N SER A 114 5.11 -0.92 6.16
CA SER A 114 5.23 -1.76 7.36
C SER A 114 3.87 -2.14 7.92
N THR A 115 2.93 -1.19 7.98
CA THR A 115 1.56 -1.45 8.45
C THR A 115 0.86 -2.48 7.57
N VAL A 116 0.94 -2.30 6.25
CA VAL A 116 0.33 -3.23 5.28
C VAL A 116 0.98 -4.61 5.34
N ALA A 117 2.30 -4.69 5.48
CA ALA A 117 3.01 -5.97 5.61
C ALA A 117 2.57 -6.73 6.87
N ILE A 118 2.50 -6.06 8.02
CA ILE A 118 2.10 -6.68 9.30
C ILE A 118 0.61 -7.06 9.24
N ALA A 119 -0.28 -6.11 8.91
CA ALA A 119 -1.72 -6.35 8.82
C ALA A 119 -2.07 -7.43 7.79
N GLY A 120 -1.43 -7.35 6.61
CA GLY A 120 -1.61 -8.30 5.53
C GLY A 120 -1.18 -9.72 5.92
N THR A 121 -0.04 -9.85 6.57
CA THR A 121 0.46 -11.17 7.02
C THR A 121 -0.47 -11.77 8.08
N ILE A 122 -0.76 -11.03 9.15
CA ILE A 122 -1.63 -11.50 10.25
C ILE A 122 -3.03 -11.81 9.71
N GLY A 123 -3.63 -10.87 8.98
CA GLY A 123 -4.99 -11.02 8.47
C GLY A 123 -5.10 -12.17 7.46
N THR A 124 -4.13 -12.30 6.55
CA THR A 124 -4.11 -13.42 5.59
C THR A 124 -4.01 -14.78 6.30
N LEU A 125 -3.11 -14.93 7.27
CA LEU A 125 -2.96 -16.18 8.02
C LEU A 125 -4.25 -16.53 8.77
N LEU A 126 -4.84 -15.57 9.46
CA LEU A 126 -6.11 -15.78 10.17
C LEU A 126 -7.26 -16.08 9.20
N GLY A 127 -7.32 -15.41 8.05
CA GLY A 127 -8.32 -15.67 7.02
C GLY A 127 -8.16 -17.03 6.34
N LEU A 128 -6.92 -17.51 6.13
CA LEU A 128 -6.64 -18.85 5.62
C LEU A 128 -7.17 -19.92 6.60
N VAL A 129 -6.85 -19.77 7.89
CA VAL A 129 -7.30 -20.69 8.93
C VAL A 129 -8.83 -20.69 9.04
N SER A 130 -9.42 -19.52 9.15
CA SER A 130 -10.87 -19.30 9.25
C SER A 130 -11.61 -19.91 8.05
N GLY A 131 -11.23 -19.56 6.81
CA GLY A 131 -11.90 -20.01 5.60
C GLY A 131 -11.71 -21.50 5.30
N TYR A 132 -10.53 -22.09 5.64
CA TYR A 132 -10.24 -23.49 5.36
C TYR A 132 -10.90 -24.43 6.35
N TYR A 133 -10.74 -24.19 7.67
CA TYR A 133 -11.28 -25.07 8.71
C TYR A 133 -12.75 -24.82 9.01
N GLY A 134 -13.19 -23.55 8.94
CA GLY A 134 -14.59 -23.22 9.24
C GLY A 134 -14.98 -23.44 10.71
N GLY A 135 -16.28 -23.59 10.97
CA GLY A 135 -16.85 -23.92 12.27
C GLY A 135 -16.49 -22.94 13.38
N LYS A 136 -16.22 -23.43 14.60
CA LYS A 136 -15.95 -22.58 15.78
C LYS A 136 -14.72 -21.68 15.65
N LEU A 137 -13.69 -22.09 14.89
CA LEU A 137 -12.51 -21.25 14.63
C LEU A 137 -12.87 -20.05 13.74
N ASP A 138 -13.66 -20.29 12.72
CA ASP A 138 -14.16 -19.25 11.86
C ASP A 138 -15.04 -18.25 12.64
N ASP A 139 -15.98 -18.76 13.42
CA ASP A 139 -16.85 -17.94 14.26
C ASP A 139 -16.05 -17.07 15.24
N LEU A 140 -15.01 -17.64 15.89
CA LEU A 140 -14.20 -16.91 16.84
C LEU A 140 -13.42 -15.77 16.16
N ILE A 141 -12.72 -16.07 15.06
CA ILE A 141 -11.89 -15.09 14.34
C ILE A 141 -12.76 -13.98 13.77
N MET A 142 -13.90 -14.33 13.15
CA MET A 142 -14.80 -13.34 12.54
C MET A 142 -15.54 -12.50 13.59
N ARG A 143 -15.94 -13.07 14.73
CA ARG A 143 -16.54 -12.28 15.84
C ARG A 143 -15.54 -11.27 16.38
N TRP A 144 -14.26 -11.66 16.53
CA TRP A 144 -13.24 -10.71 16.95
C TRP A 144 -13.04 -9.58 15.93
N ALA A 145 -13.03 -9.91 14.65
CA ALA A 145 -12.98 -8.93 13.57
C ALA A 145 -14.21 -7.98 13.59
N ASP A 146 -15.43 -8.54 13.86
CA ASP A 146 -16.68 -7.76 13.92
C ASP A 146 -16.68 -6.79 15.10
N ILE A 147 -16.25 -7.25 16.29
CA ILE A 147 -16.13 -6.40 17.49
C ILE A 147 -15.19 -5.22 17.19
N GLN A 148 -14.04 -5.50 16.60
CA GLN A 148 -13.07 -4.45 16.31
C GLN A 148 -13.58 -3.44 15.26
N MET A 149 -14.33 -3.90 14.25
CA MET A 149 -14.91 -3.01 13.24
C MET A 149 -16.08 -2.15 13.79
N ALA A 150 -16.68 -2.51 14.92
CA ALA A 150 -17.67 -1.67 15.56
C ALA A 150 -17.09 -0.38 16.14
N PHE A 151 -15.77 -0.33 16.38
CA PHE A 151 -15.10 0.88 16.84
C PHE A 151 -14.57 1.70 15.67
N PRO A 152 -14.73 3.05 15.70
CA PRO A 152 -14.08 3.93 14.73
C PRO A 152 -12.55 3.78 14.83
N GLY A 153 -11.91 3.28 13.76
CA GLY A 153 -10.48 2.91 13.77
C GLY A 153 -9.56 4.06 14.20
N LEU A 154 -9.86 5.30 13.78
CA LEU A 154 -9.08 6.47 14.18
C LEU A 154 -9.17 6.74 15.69
N LEU A 155 -10.37 6.61 16.29
CA LEU A 155 -10.56 6.80 17.73
C LEU A 155 -9.83 5.71 18.54
N LEU A 156 -9.89 4.46 18.06
CA LEU A 156 -9.16 3.36 18.68
C LEU A 156 -7.65 3.62 18.62
N ALA A 157 -7.13 4.06 17.45
CA ALA A 157 -5.73 4.39 17.31
C ALA A 157 -5.28 5.53 18.25
N LEU A 158 -6.07 6.59 18.34
CA LEU A 158 -5.81 7.72 19.25
C LEU A 158 -5.80 7.27 20.71
N SER A 159 -6.77 6.44 21.13
CA SER A 159 -6.86 5.94 22.50
C SER A 159 -5.64 5.10 22.88
N VAL A 160 -5.20 4.21 21.99
CA VAL A 160 -4.03 3.37 22.22
C VAL A 160 -2.75 4.20 22.25
N LEU A 161 -2.58 5.16 21.32
CA LEU A 161 -1.41 6.05 21.31
C LEU A 161 -1.39 7.01 22.49
N ALA A 162 -2.55 7.41 23.02
CA ALA A 162 -2.62 8.20 24.26
C ALA A 162 -2.14 7.41 25.49
N LEU A 163 -2.38 6.09 25.54
CA LEU A 163 -1.97 5.22 26.63
C LEU A 163 -0.49 4.81 26.56
N PHE A 164 -0.02 4.40 25.37
CA PHE A 164 1.32 3.85 25.18
C PHE A 164 2.35 4.88 24.71
N GLY A 165 1.92 6.10 24.45
CA GLY A 165 2.74 7.19 23.94
C GLY A 165 2.88 7.21 22.42
N PRO A 166 3.00 8.42 21.83
CA PRO A 166 3.19 8.61 20.39
C PRO A 166 4.62 8.23 19.99
N SER A 167 4.75 7.25 19.12
CA SER A 167 6.01 6.84 18.49
C SER A 167 5.74 6.20 17.12
N LEU A 168 6.75 6.16 16.26
CA LEU A 168 6.65 5.49 14.95
C LEU A 168 6.25 4.02 15.10
N GLN A 169 6.86 3.31 16.06
CA GLN A 169 6.60 1.89 16.29
C GLN A 169 5.17 1.65 16.78
N ASN A 170 4.73 2.39 17.80
CA ASN A 170 3.38 2.26 18.33
C ASN A 170 2.34 2.60 17.29
N MET A 171 2.57 3.62 16.45
CA MET A 171 1.69 4.01 15.37
C MET A 171 1.56 2.89 14.32
N VAL A 172 2.67 2.31 13.86
CA VAL A 172 2.65 1.19 12.90
C VAL A 172 1.89 -0.01 13.48
N LEU A 173 2.15 -0.38 14.74
CA LEU A 173 1.49 -1.50 15.39
C LEU A 173 -0.01 -1.28 15.54
N VAL A 174 -0.42 -0.10 15.98
CA VAL A 174 -1.84 0.23 16.17
C VAL A 174 -2.58 0.25 14.83
N LEU A 175 -1.99 0.87 13.80
CA LEU A 175 -2.56 0.87 12.46
C LEU A 175 -2.64 -0.55 11.88
N ALA A 176 -1.65 -1.40 12.11
CA ALA A 176 -1.68 -2.79 11.67
C ALA A 176 -2.77 -3.59 12.40
N LEU A 177 -2.90 -3.42 13.72
CA LEU A 177 -3.96 -4.03 14.51
C LEU A 177 -5.35 -3.55 14.08
N ASN A 178 -5.48 -2.32 13.58
CA ASN A 178 -6.74 -1.80 13.08
C ASN A 178 -7.10 -2.27 11.65
N ASN A 179 -6.18 -2.92 10.93
CA ASN A 179 -6.39 -3.22 9.52
C ASN A 179 -6.29 -4.70 9.13
N TRP A 180 -5.85 -5.60 10.03
CA TRP A 180 -5.74 -7.03 9.74
C TRP A 180 -7.06 -7.68 9.31
N MET A 181 -8.18 -7.19 9.81
CA MET A 181 -9.52 -7.75 9.56
C MET A 181 -9.96 -7.65 8.11
N TRP A 182 -9.51 -6.62 7.36
CA TRP A 182 -9.80 -6.48 5.93
C TRP A 182 -9.16 -7.62 5.13
N TYR A 183 -7.91 -7.94 5.45
CA TYR A 183 -7.19 -9.07 4.84
C TYR A 183 -7.79 -10.41 5.26
N ALA A 184 -8.15 -10.55 6.52
CA ALA A 184 -8.77 -11.77 7.03
C ALA A 184 -10.11 -12.08 6.33
N ARG A 185 -10.97 -11.09 6.18
CA ARG A 185 -12.26 -11.25 5.49
C ARG A 185 -12.11 -11.54 4.01
N LEU A 186 -11.22 -10.82 3.31
CA LEU A 186 -10.92 -11.09 1.92
C LEU A 186 -10.43 -12.51 1.73
N THR A 187 -9.41 -12.89 2.50
CA THR A 187 -8.80 -14.22 2.42
C THR A 187 -9.79 -15.33 2.75
N ARG A 188 -10.59 -15.15 3.81
CA ARG A 188 -11.66 -16.08 4.17
C ARG A 188 -12.65 -16.25 3.03
N GLY A 189 -13.14 -15.15 2.45
CA GLY A 189 -14.13 -15.20 1.37
C GLY A 189 -13.64 -15.99 0.16
N VAL A 190 -12.41 -15.75 -0.28
CA VAL A 190 -11.79 -16.49 -1.39
C VAL A 190 -11.54 -17.95 -1.00
N MET A 191 -11.07 -18.24 0.24
CA MET A 191 -10.80 -19.58 0.70
C MET A 191 -12.08 -20.44 0.78
N LEU A 192 -13.19 -19.88 1.22
CA LEU A 192 -14.50 -20.55 1.23
C LEU A 192 -14.90 -21.03 -0.16
N SER A 193 -14.72 -20.18 -1.19
CA SER A 193 -14.98 -20.57 -2.57
C SER A 193 -14.01 -21.63 -3.08
N MET A 194 -12.73 -21.54 -2.70
CA MET A 194 -11.68 -22.42 -3.23
C MET A 194 -11.68 -23.82 -2.61
N ARG A 195 -12.06 -23.96 -1.34
CA ARG A 195 -12.04 -25.27 -0.65
C ARG A 195 -13.00 -26.31 -1.26
N GLU A 196 -13.98 -25.83 -2.06
CA GLU A 196 -15.01 -26.65 -2.73
C GLU A 196 -14.69 -26.92 -4.20
N VAL A 197 -13.53 -26.46 -4.70
CA VAL A 197 -13.13 -26.68 -6.08
C VAL A 197 -12.50 -28.09 -6.26
N LEU A 198 -12.82 -28.73 -7.38
CA LEU A 198 -12.43 -30.13 -7.69
C LEU A 198 -10.93 -30.42 -7.49
N PHE A 199 -10.03 -29.49 -7.78
CA PHE A 199 -8.59 -29.73 -7.60
C PHE A 199 -8.19 -29.84 -6.11
N VAL A 200 -8.90 -29.15 -5.21
CA VAL A 200 -8.70 -29.25 -3.75
C VAL A 200 -9.22 -30.59 -3.24
N GLU A 201 -10.39 -31.03 -3.74
CA GLU A 201 -10.92 -32.36 -3.41
C GLU A 201 -10.00 -33.47 -3.91
N ALA A 202 -9.53 -33.37 -5.14
CA ALA A 202 -8.57 -34.30 -5.70
C ALA A 202 -7.28 -34.37 -4.86
N ALA A 203 -6.76 -33.22 -4.40
CA ALA A 203 -5.59 -33.19 -3.54
C ALA A 203 -5.83 -33.89 -2.19
N ARG A 204 -7.05 -33.80 -1.62
CA ARG A 204 -7.42 -34.50 -0.39
C ARG A 204 -7.49 -36.04 -0.62
N VAL A 205 -8.09 -36.47 -1.73
CA VAL A 205 -8.20 -37.89 -2.09
C VAL A 205 -6.81 -38.54 -2.23
N VAL A 206 -5.87 -37.81 -2.82
CA VAL A 206 -4.45 -38.27 -2.97
C VAL A 206 -3.67 -38.19 -1.64
N GLY A 207 -4.29 -37.73 -0.53
CA GLY A 207 -3.65 -37.69 0.80
C GLY A 207 -2.75 -36.50 1.06
N ALA A 208 -2.92 -35.35 0.34
CA ALA A 208 -2.16 -34.14 0.61
C ALA A 208 -2.52 -33.58 2.00
N SER A 209 -1.51 -33.16 2.78
CA SER A 209 -1.74 -32.53 4.08
C SER A 209 -2.45 -31.15 3.91
N ASN A 210 -3.24 -30.76 4.91
CA ASN A 210 -3.96 -29.48 4.91
C ASN A 210 -3.03 -28.28 4.67
N VAL A 211 -1.85 -28.26 5.30
CA VAL A 211 -0.85 -27.21 5.11
C VAL A 211 -0.40 -27.15 3.64
N ARG A 212 -0.18 -28.30 3.00
CA ARG A 212 0.19 -28.37 1.57
C ARG A 212 -0.93 -27.84 0.69
N ILE A 213 -2.18 -28.19 0.99
CA ILE A 213 -3.36 -27.68 0.25
C ILE A 213 -3.46 -26.17 0.37
N ILE A 214 -3.40 -25.64 1.60
CA ILE A 214 -3.49 -24.22 1.85
C ILE A 214 -2.39 -23.44 1.12
N PHE A 215 -1.12 -23.76 1.37
CA PHE A 215 -0.01 -22.94 0.88
C PHE A 215 0.40 -23.22 -0.56
N LYS A 216 0.26 -24.46 -1.05
CA LYS A 216 0.69 -24.81 -2.41
C LYS A 216 -0.43 -24.71 -3.45
N HIS A 217 -1.69 -24.91 -3.06
CA HIS A 217 -2.81 -24.94 -3.99
C HIS A 217 -3.73 -23.73 -3.85
N CYS A 218 -4.03 -23.27 -2.63
CA CYS A 218 -4.95 -22.15 -2.41
C CYS A 218 -4.24 -20.79 -2.38
N PHE A 219 -3.18 -20.62 -1.59
CA PHE A 219 -2.50 -19.36 -1.39
C PHE A 219 -2.03 -18.65 -2.69
N PRO A 220 -1.49 -19.33 -3.71
CA PRO A 220 -1.10 -18.67 -4.95
C PRO A 220 -2.24 -17.97 -5.67
N ASN A 221 -3.46 -18.48 -5.53
CA ASN A 221 -4.66 -17.87 -6.12
C ASN A 221 -5.15 -16.64 -5.33
N LEU A 222 -4.72 -16.50 -4.07
CA LEU A 222 -4.99 -15.35 -3.23
C LEU A 222 -4.04 -14.17 -3.51
N ALA A 223 -2.91 -14.43 -4.16
CA ALA A 223 -1.87 -13.41 -4.35
C ALA A 223 -2.41 -12.17 -5.07
N SER A 224 -3.17 -12.34 -6.16
CA SER A 224 -3.75 -11.24 -6.94
C SER A 224 -4.68 -10.33 -6.11
N PRO A 225 -5.75 -10.84 -5.47
CA PRO A 225 -6.63 -10.00 -4.66
C PRO A 225 -5.91 -9.39 -3.44
N LEU A 226 -4.94 -10.09 -2.84
CA LEU A 226 -4.16 -9.57 -1.70
C LEU A 226 -3.22 -8.43 -2.10
N ILE A 227 -2.54 -8.53 -3.25
CA ILE A 227 -1.68 -7.46 -3.76
C ILE A 227 -2.52 -6.22 -4.09
N THR A 228 -3.68 -6.40 -4.73
CA THR A 228 -4.59 -5.30 -5.05
C THR A 228 -5.10 -4.61 -3.79
N LEU A 229 -5.58 -5.37 -2.79
CA LEU A 229 -5.99 -4.82 -1.50
C LEU A 229 -4.81 -4.12 -0.82
N GLY A 230 -3.65 -4.77 -0.75
CA GLY A 230 -2.45 -4.21 -0.11
C GLY A 230 -2.04 -2.87 -0.71
N THR A 231 -2.08 -2.74 -2.03
CA THR A 231 -1.74 -1.48 -2.70
C THR A 231 -2.70 -0.36 -2.28
N LEU A 232 -4.01 -0.62 -2.24
CA LEU A 232 -5.00 0.37 -1.79
C LEU A 232 -4.83 0.73 -0.30
N GLU A 233 -4.51 -0.28 0.53
CA GLU A 233 -4.30 -0.06 1.96
C GLU A 233 -3.06 0.78 2.25
N VAL A 234 -1.99 0.74 1.43
CA VAL A 234 -0.84 1.66 1.59
C VAL A 234 -1.29 3.12 1.53
N ALA A 235 -2.15 3.49 0.57
CA ALA A 235 -2.68 4.86 0.47
C ALA A 235 -3.49 5.25 1.72
N ARG A 236 -4.33 4.34 2.23
CA ARG A 236 -5.12 4.56 3.45
C ARG A 236 -4.24 4.71 4.68
N MET A 237 -3.16 3.92 4.78
CA MET A 237 -2.23 4.00 5.92
C MET A 237 -1.44 5.31 5.93
N ILE A 238 -1.04 5.82 4.76
CA ILE A 238 -0.39 7.14 4.64
C ILE A 238 -1.35 8.25 5.10
N LEU A 239 -2.61 8.19 4.71
CA LEU A 239 -3.62 9.16 5.18
C LEU A 239 -3.89 9.04 6.69
N SER A 240 -3.94 7.82 7.21
CA SER A 240 -4.13 7.57 8.65
C SER A 240 -2.94 8.07 9.47
N GLU A 241 -1.70 7.83 8.99
CA GLU A 241 -0.47 8.37 9.58
C GLU A 241 -0.53 9.90 9.62
N ALA A 242 -0.81 10.53 8.47
CA ALA A 242 -0.89 11.98 8.37
C ALA A 242 -1.96 12.56 9.31
N SER A 243 -3.11 11.89 9.45
CA SER A 243 -4.19 12.29 10.36
C SER A 243 -3.77 12.19 11.84
N LEU A 244 -3.14 11.07 12.23
CA LEU A 244 -2.64 10.88 13.59
C LEU A 244 -1.52 11.87 13.92
N SER A 245 -0.60 12.10 12.99
CA SER A 245 0.48 13.08 13.13
C SER A 245 -0.06 14.52 13.22
N PHE A 246 -1.09 14.85 12.42
CA PHE A 246 -1.78 16.14 12.47
C PHE A 246 -2.46 16.39 13.83
N LEU A 247 -2.99 15.33 14.45
CA LEU A 247 -3.61 15.39 15.78
C LEU A 247 -2.58 15.33 16.94
N GLY A 248 -1.28 15.22 16.62
CA GLY A 248 -0.20 15.20 17.60
C GLY A 248 0.16 13.82 18.15
N PHE A 249 -0.47 12.75 17.66
CA PHE A 249 -0.22 11.37 18.09
C PHE A 249 0.66 10.56 17.10
N GLY A 250 1.24 11.22 16.11
CA GLY A 250 2.16 10.61 15.16
C GLY A 250 3.61 10.64 15.62
N VAL A 251 4.50 10.72 14.61
CA VAL A 251 5.94 10.88 14.85
C VAL A 251 6.21 12.22 15.52
N GLN A 252 7.06 12.18 16.56
CA GLN A 252 7.37 13.36 17.36
C GLN A 252 8.57 14.14 16.79
N PRO A 253 8.62 15.47 17.00
CA PRO A 253 9.80 16.27 16.73
C PRO A 253 11.05 15.68 17.41
N PRO A 254 12.26 15.81 16.80
CA PRO A 254 12.58 16.62 15.62
C PRO A 254 12.35 15.93 14.27
N THR A 255 11.93 14.66 14.25
CA THR A 255 11.79 13.86 13.02
C THR A 255 10.72 14.46 12.09
N PRO A 256 11.06 14.81 10.83
CA PRO A 256 10.08 15.35 9.90
C PRO A 256 9.11 14.27 9.41
N ALA A 257 7.82 14.56 9.43
CA ALA A 257 6.76 13.77 8.82
C ALA A 257 5.75 14.74 8.18
N TRP A 258 5.14 14.39 7.06
CA TRP A 258 4.25 15.30 6.34
C TRP A 258 3.04 15.71 7.18
N GLY A 259 2.43 14.76 7.91
CA GLY A 259 1.32 15.08 8.83
C GLY A 259 1.71 16.00 9.97
N LEU A 260 2.91 15.81 10.55
CA LEU A 260 3.45 16.72 11.57
C LEU A 260 3.70 18.12 11.00
N MET A 261 4.23 18.23 9.77
CA MET A 261 4.42 19.53 9.11
C MET A 261 3.10 20.28 8.89
N LEU A 262 2.01 19.55 8.57
CA LEU A 262 0.67 20.14 8.52
C LEU A 262 0.22 20.67 9.88
N ALA A 263 0.44 19.88 10.95
CA ALA A 263 0.08 20.28 12.30
C ALA A 263 0.84 21.53 12.77
N GLU A 264 2.16 21.56 12.55
CA GLU A 264 3.03 22.70 12.88
C GLU A 264 2.69 23.94 12.05
N GLY A 265 2.33 23.76 10.78
CA GLY A 265 2.07 24.84 9.83
C GLY A 265 0.67 25.47 9.94
N ARG A 266 -0.34 24.77 10.49
CA ARG A 266 -1.74 25.22 10.48
C ARG A 266 -1.98 26.60 11.10
N GLY A 267 -1.25 26.92 12.17
CA GLY A 267 -1.35 28.23 12.84
C GLY A 267 -0.73 29.39 12.06
N TYR A 268 0.10 29.08 11.07
CA TYR A 268 0.81 30.07 10.25
C TYR A 268 0.20 30.23 8.85
N LEU A 269 -0.90 29.56 8.54
CA LEU A 269 -1.52 29.56 7.21
C LEU A 269 -1.74 30.97 6.61
N PRO A 270 -2.19 31.98 7.37
CA PRO A 270 -2.41 33.33 6.83
C PRO A 270 -1.13 34.04 6.37
N ILE A 271 0.04 33.67 6.91
CA ILE A 271 1.31 34.36 6.66
C ILE A 271 2.36 33.47 6.00
N ALA A 272 2.23 32.15 6.13
CA ALA A 272 3.18 31.16 5.63
C ALA A 272 2.45 29.92 5.07
N TRP A 273 1.60 30.16 4.07
CA TRP A 273 0.75 29.13 3.44
C TRP A 273 1.53 27.93 2.90
N TRP A 274 2.79 28.12 2.50
CA TRP A 274 3.65 27.07 1.94
C TRP A 274 3.90 25.91 2.91
N LEU A 275 3.88 26.16 4.24
CA LEU A 275 4.10 25.13 5.26
C LEU A 275 3.08 24.00 5.17
N VAL A 276 1.82 24.35 4.94
CA VAL A 276 0.71 23.39 4.84
C VAL A 276 0.56 22.89 3.40
N THR A 277 0.66 23.80 2.43
CA THR A 277 0.36 23.47 1.03
C THR A 277 1.32 22.43 0.46
N PHE A 278 2.63 22.58 0.65
CA PHE A 278 3.60 21.62 0.10
C PHE A 278 3.50 20.24 0.75
N ALA A 279 3.31 20.17 2.06
CA ALA A 279 3.10 18.91 2.75
C ALA A 279 1.79 18.23 2.30
N GLY A 280 0.70 19.01 2.16
CA GLY A 280 -0.58 18.52 1.65
C GLY A 280 -0.50 18.02 0.21
N ILE A 281 0.23 18.72 -0.67
CA ILE A 281 0.46 18.30 -2.06
C ILE A 281 1.23 16.97 -2.09
N CYS A 282 2.29 16.82 -1.28
CA CYS A 282 3.05 15.56 -1.21
C CYS A 282 2.16 14.37 -0.81
N ILE A 283 1.33 14.54 0.23
CA ILE A 283 0.37 13.51 0.65
C ILE A 283 -0.62 13.22 -0.48
N GLY A 284 -1.26 14.26 -1.03
CA GLY A 284 -2.29 14.11 -2.06
C GLY A 284 -1.77 13.43 -3.33
N LEU A 285 -0.60 13.85 -3.83
CA LEU A 285 0.03 13.24 -5.01
C LEU A 285 0.43 11.79 -4.76
N THR A 286 0.95 11.48 -3.56
CA THR A 286 1.33 10.10 -3.21
C THR A 286 0.12 9.18 -3.16
N VAL A 287 -0.96 9.61 -2.50
CA VAL A 287 -2.22 8.86 -2.43
C VAL A 287 -2.84 8.69 -3.82
N LEU A 288 -2.86 9.76 -4.63
CA LEU A 288 -3.35 9.70 -6.00
C LEU A 288 -2.54 8.69 -6.83
N ALA A 289 -1.21 8.78 -6.80
CA ALA A 289 -0.34 7.88 -7.55
C ALA A 289 -0.53 6.41 -7.15
N ILE A 290 -0.64 6.11 -5.86
CA ILE A 290 -0.93 4.76 -5.37
C ILE A 290 -2.28 4.27 -5.91
N ASN A 291 -3.33 5.09 -5.86
CA ASN A 291 -4.66 4.70 -6.35
C ASN A 291 -4.68 4.46 -7.87
N LEU A 292 -3.95 5.26 -8.66
CA LEU A 292 -3.80 5.05 -10.10
C LEU A 292 -3.12 3.71 -10.41
N VAL A 293 -2.02 3.42 -9.72
CA VAL A 293 -1.31 2.13 -9.85
C VAL A 293 -2.18 0.96 -9.38
N ALA A 294 -2.92 1.12 -8.27
CA ALA A 294 -3.83 0.08 -7.75
C ALA A 294 -4.98 -0.21 -8.73
N SER A 295 -5.53 0.81 -9.39
CA SER A 295 -6.58 0.66 -10.42
C SER A 295 -6.06 -0.14 -11.61
N TRP A 296 -4.88 0.22 -12.13
CA TRP A 296 -4.22 -0.53 -13.19
C TRP A 296 -3.92 -1.98 -12.77
N LEU A 297 -3.38 -2.17 -11.56
CA LEU A 297 -3.05 -3.50 -11.05
C LEU A 297 -4.29 -4.39 -10.98
N ARG A 298 -5.42 -3.84 -10.52
CA ARG A 298 -6.71 -4.54 -10.51
C ARG A 298 -7.14 -4.95 -11.93
N SER A 299 -7.00 -4.06 -12.92
CA SER A 299 -7.40 -4.35 -14.31
C SER A 299 -6.57 -5.46 -14.95
N VAL A 300 -5.28 -5.56 -14.61
CA VAL A 300 -4.37 -6.60 -15.12
C VAL A 300 -4.57 -7.94 -14.42
N THR A 301 -4.92 -7.91 -13.12
CA THR A 301 -5.05 -9.12 -12.31
C THR A 301 -6.45 -9.73 -12.34
N ASP A 302 -7.48 -8.97 -12.73
CA ASP A 302 -8.85 -9.48 -12.87
C ASP A 302 -9.04 -10.15 -14.25
N PRO A 303 -9.30 -11.48 -14.31
CA PRO A 303 -9.47 -12.19 -15.58
C PRO A 303 -10.61 -11.64 -16.45
N HIS A 304 -11.71 -11.16 -15.85
CA HIS A 304 -12.85 -10.61 -16.57
C HIS A 304 -12.56 -9.24 -17.21
N GLN A 305 -11.80 -8.39 -16.54
CA GLN A 305 -11.42 -7.08 -17.07
C GLN A 305 -10.30 -7.20 -18.12
N ARG A 306 -9.39 -8.16 -17.95
CA ARG A 306 -8.32 -8.45 -18.90
C ARG A 306 -8.87 -8.77 -20.30
N TYR A 307 -9.96 -9.54 -20.39
CA TYR A 307 -10.59 -9.89 -21.68
C TYR A 307 -11.16 -8.66 -22.42
N LYS A 308 -11.74 -7.71 -21.67
CA LYS A 308 -12.27 -6.46 -22.26
C LYS A 308 -11.16 -5.53 -22.77
N LEU A 309 -10.05 -5.44 -22.05
CA LEU A 309 -8.90 -4.61 -22.46
C LEU A 309 -8.25 -5.14 -23.74
N LEU A 310 -8.11 -6.46 -23.90
CA LEU A 310 -7.55 -7.08 -25.09
C LEU A 310 -8.43 -6.87 -26.33
N GLN A 311 -9.75 -6.74 -26.17
CA GLN A 311 -10.68 -6.43 -27.26
C GLN A 311 -10.65 -4.96 -27.70
N GLN A 312 -10.20 -4.03 -26.85
CA GLN A 312 -10.10 -2.60 -27.17
C GLN A 312 -8.75 -2.19 -27.76
N THR A 313 -7.74 -3.03 -27.65
CA THR A 313 -6.36 -2.76 -28.12
C THR A 313 -5.96 -3.55 -29.36
N GLY A 314 -6.82 -4.42 -29.91
CA GLY A 314 -6.69 -5.13 -31.17
C GLY A 314 -7.64 -4.57 -32.22
#